data_a49baa5860139ba58b8b04fbcbb8f710
#
_entry.id   a49baa5860139ba58b8b04fbcbb8f710
#
_cell.length_a   1.000
_cell.length_b   1.000
_cell.length_c   1.000
_cell.angle_alpha   90.00
_cell.angle_beta   90.00
_cell.angle_gamma   90.00
#
_symmetry.space_group_name_H-M   'P 1'
#
loop_
_entity.id
_entity.type
_entity.pdbx_description
1 polymer ?
#
loop_
_entity_poly.entity_id
_entity_poly.type
_entity_poly.pdbx_seq_one_letter_code
_entity_poly.pdbx_strand_id
1 'polypeptide(L)'
;MKTLSKYIHPITLKAALEVACNLRSDDFREISEGHGIDPLLYLAAMSADPSTVYFTAPSGKAAGMAGVGKKGDIWMLCTNEIHNT
;
A
#
# COMPACT_ATOMS: atom_id res chain seq x y z
N MET A 1 -19.49 -10.26 4.02
CA MET A 1 -18.29 -9.48 3.73
C MET A 1 -17.37 -10.16 2.76
N LYS A 2 -17.85 -11.19 2.14
CA LYS A 2 -17.03 -11.98 1.22
C LYS A 2 -16.63 -11.20 -0.03
N THR A 3 -17.52 -10.28 -0.45
CA THR A 3 -17.24 -9.49 -1.63
C THR A 3 -16.05 -8.55 -1.46
N LEU A 4 -15.82 -8.07 -0.22
CA LEU A 4 -14.68 -7.19 0.04
C LEU A 4 -13.36 -7.93 -0.04
N SER A 5 -13.33 -9.19 0.42
CA SER A 5 -12.09 -9.95 0.43
C SER A 5 -11.61 -10.31 -0.96
N LYS A 6 -12.45 -10.13 -1.99
CA LYS A 6 -12.04 -10.37 -3.37
C LYS A 6 -10.91 -9.44 -3.81
N TYR A 7 -10.91 -8.22 -3.29
CA TYR A 7 -9.92 -7.21 -3.68
C TYR A 7 -8.97 -6.83 -2.55
N ILE A 8 -9.15 -7.39 -1.36
CA ILE A 8 -8.32 -7.09 -0.19
C ILE A 8 -7.58 -8.35 0.21
N HIS A 9 -6.27 -8.23 0.36
CA HIS A 9 -5.39 -9.38 0.58
C HIS A 9 -4.41 -9.10 1.72
N PRO A 10 -3.99 -10.15 2.46
CA PRO A 10 -2.89 -9.98 3.41
C PRO A 10 -1.65 -9.52 2.68
N ILE A 11 -0.88 -8.64 3.32
CA ILE A 11 0.29 -8.06 2.66
C ILE A 11 1.34 -9.14 2.38
N THR A 12 2.01 -8.98 1.24
CA THR A 12 3.20 -9.77 0.90
C THR A 12 4.30 -8.79 0.52
N LEU A 13 5.54 -9.22 0.63
CA LEU A 13 6.65 -8.36 0.22
C LEU A 13 6.55 -8.01 -1.26
N LYS A 14 6.17 -8.98 -2.09
CA LYS A 14 6.01 -8.74 -3.51
C LYS A 14 5.01 -7.62 -3.79
N ALA A 15 3.86 -7.65 -3.10
CA ALA A 15 2.85 -6.62 -3.28
C ALA A 15 3.33 -5.27 -2.79
N ALA A 16 4.04 -5.24 -1.66
CA ALA A 16 4.59 -3.99 -1.13
C ALA A 16 5.58 -3.36 -2.11
N LEU A 17 6.43 -4.18 -2.74
CA LEU A 17 7.37 -3.67 -3.72
C LEU A 17 6.66 -3.16 -4.97
N GLU A 18 5.61 -3.85 -5.39
CA GLU A 18 4.82 -3.40 -6.53
C GLU A 18 4.17 -2.04 -6.26
N VAL A 19 3.60 -1.86 -5.07
CA VAL A 19 3.01 -0.58 -4.69
C VAL A 19 4.08 0.50 -4.65
N ALA A 20 5.23 0.21 -4.05
CA ALA A 20 6.31 1.18 -3.92
C ALA A 20 6.81 1.66 -5.29
N CYS A 21 6.90 0.76 -6.25
CA CYS A 21 7.38 1.10 -7.59
C CYS A 21 6.36 1.90 -8.40
N ASN A 22 5.10 1.93 -7.98
CA ASN A 22 4.02 2.53 -8.74
C ASN A 22 3.22 3.57 -7.94
N LEU A 23 3.78 4.06 -6.84
CA LEU A 23 3.08 5.04 -5.99
C LEU A 23 2.66 6.27 -6.79
N ARG A 24 1.46 6.79 -6.45
CA ARG A 24 1.05 8.10 -6.96
C ARG A 24 2.06 9.14 -6.50
N SER A 25 2.22 10.20 -7.30
CA SER A 25 3.22 11.22 -6.97
C SER A 25 3.00 11.86 -5.61
N ASP A 26 1.74 12.06 -5.19
CA ASP A 26 1.47 12.65 -3.89
C ASP A 26 1.93 11.73 -2.76
N ASP A 27 1.66 10.43 -2.89
CA ASP A 27 2.05 9.46 -1.87
C ASP A 27 3.56 9.26 -1.84
N PHE A 28 4.19 9.25 -3.02
CA PHE A 28 5.64 9.18 -3.10
C PHE A 28 6.29 10.37 -2.38
N ARG A 29 5.76 11.56 -2.64
CA ARG A 29 6.30 12.78 -2.05
C ARG A 29 6.11 12.78 -0.54
N GLU A 30 4.98 12.28 -0.06
CA GLU A 30 4.72 12.23 1.37
C GLU A 30 5.78 11.39 2.09
N ILE A 31 6.16 10.26 1.51
CA ILE A 31 7.16 9.38 2.13
C ILE A 31 8.56 9.96 1.97
N SER A 32 8.93 10.36 0.75
CA SER A 32 10.29 10.79 0.48
C SER A 32 10.61 12.13 1.14
N GLU A 33 9.67 13.06 1.15
CA GLU A 33 9.87 14.38 1.74
C GLU A 33 9.41 14.45 3.19
N GLY A 34 8.26 13.84 3.49
CA GLY A 34 7.70 13.87 4.83
C GLY A 34 8.47 13.03 5.82
N HIS A 35 8.92 11.85 5.42
CA HIS A 35 9.64 10.93 6.28
C HIS A 35 11.13 10.88 5.98
N GLY A 36 11.56 11.41 4.83
CA GLY A 36 12.96 11.39 4.45
C GLY A 36 13.50 10.01 4.15
N ILE A 37 12.66 9.08 3.74
CA ILE A 37 13.02 7.68 3.53
C ILE A 37 12.67 7.28 2.10
N ASP A 38 13.47 6.39 1.52
CA ASP A 38 13.15 5.79 0.23
C ASP A 38 11.83 5.02 0.35
N PRO A 39 10.83 5.32 -0.50
CA PRO A 39 9.55 4.62 -0.43
C PRO A 39 9.65 3.10 -0.54
N LEU A 40 10.60 2.60 -1.33
CA LEU A 40 10.78 1.16 -1.47
C LEU A 40 11.15 0.53 -0.14
N LEU A 41 12.09 1.13 0.58
CA LEU A 41 12.50 0.63 1.89
C LEU A 41 11.38 0.79 2.90
N TYR A 42 10.66 1.90 2.84
CA TYR A 42 9.58 2.16 3.79
C TYR A 42 8.47 1.11 3.66
N LEU A 43 8.03 0.85 2.43
CA LEU A 43 6.94 -0.09 2.23
C LEU A 43 7.37 -1.54 2.45
N ALA A 44 8.64 -1.86 2.15
CA ALA A 44 9.16 -3.17 2.49
C ALA A 44 9.13 -3.41 4.00
N ALA A 45 9.45 -2.39 4.78
CA ALA A 45 9.37 -2.48 6.24
C ALA A 45 7.91 -2.63 6.69
N MET A 46 6.98 -1.92 6.05
CA MET A 46 5.57 -2.02 6.39
C MET A 46 5.02 -3.41 6.12
N SER A 47 5.58 -4.14 5.16
CA SER A 47 5.11 -5.49 4.84
C SER A 47 5.40 -6.49 5.95
N ALA A 48 6.25 -6.14 6.93
CA ALA A 48 6.51 -7.00 8.06
C ALA A 48 5.39 -6.98 9.10
N ASP A 49 4.49 -6.01 9.03
CA ASP A 49 3.37 -5.91 9.97
C ASP A 49 2.21 -6.78 9.47
N PRO A 50 1.80 -7.81 10.24
CA PRO A 50 0.75 -8.71 9.79
C PRO A 50 -0.63 -8.05 9.67
N SER A 51 -0.83 -6.87 10.22
CA SER A 51 -2.10 -6.15 10.08
C SER A 51 -2.20 -5.39 8.76
N THR A 52 -1.10 -5.26 8.04
CA THR A 52 -1.08 -4.55 6.76
C THR A 52 -1.75 -5.39 5.68
N VAL A 53 -2.54 -4.73 4.86
CA VAL A 53 -3.20 -5.38 3.72
C VAL A 53 -2.88 -4.60 2.44
N TYR A 54 -3.05 -5.25 1.31
CA TYR A 54 -3.02 -4.54 0.04
C TYR A 54 -4.33 -4.84 -0.70
N PHE A 55 -4.66 -3.96 -1.64
CA PHE A 55 -5.85 -4.16 -2.44
C PHE A 55 -5.51 -4.06 -3.91
N THR A 56 -6.30 -4.76 -4.72
CA THR A 56 -6.06 -4.85 -6.15
C THR A 56 -7.19 -4.17 -6.91
N ALA A 57 -6.85 -3.66 -8.10
CA ALA A 57 -7.83 -3.21 -9.06
C ALA A 57 -8.43 -4.44 -9.75
N PRO A 58 -9.57 -4.26 -10.47
CA PRO A 58 -10.13 -5.38 -11.24
C PRO A 58 -9.16 -5.98 -12.24
N SER A 59 -8.15 -5.22 -12.66
CA SER A 59 -7.10 -5.72 -13.56
C SER A 59 -6.16 -6.71 -12.89
N GLY A 60 -6.21 -6.83 -11.56
CA GLY A 60 -5.29 -7.66 -10.80
C GLY A 60 -4.05 -6.94 -10.34
N LYS A 61 -3.82 -5.71 -10.79
CA LYS A 61 -2.66 -4.94 -10.37
C LYS A 61 -2.89 -4.33 -9.00
N ALA A 62 -1.82 -4.19 -8.23
CA ALA A 62 -1.93 -3.59 -6.90
C ALA A 62 -2.35 -2.14 -7.01
N ALA A 63 -3.42 -1.78 -6.29
CA ALA A 63 -3.94 -0.42 -6.26
C ALA A 63 -3.50 0.35 -5.02
N GLY A 64 -3.04 -0.36 -4.00
CA GLY A 64 -2.56 0.30 -2.80
C GLY A 64 -2.38 -0.66 -1.65
N MET A 65 -1.94 -0.11 -0.53
CA MET A 65 -1.85 -0.85 0.73
C MET A 65 -2.31 0.03 1.87
N ALA A 66 -2.70 -0.59 2.96
CA ALA A 66 -3.22 0.11 4.13
C ALA A 66 -2.86 -0.66 5.39
N GLY A 67 -2.82 0.04 6.49
CA GLY A 67 -2.54 -0.59 7.77
C GLY A 67 -2.92 0.32 8.93
N VAL A 68 -2.66 -0.18 10.14
CA VAL A 68 -2.95 0.56 11.36
C VAL A 68 -1.62 0.91 12.03
N GLY A 69 -1.43 2.18 12.32
CA GLY A 69 -0.24 2.64 13.01
C GLY A 69 -0.27 2.30 14.49
N LYS A 70 0.86 2.52 15.16
CA LYS A 70 1.01 2.17 16.57
C LYS A 70 0.02 2.89 17.48
N LYS A 71 -0.43 4.06 17.07
CA LYS A 71 -1.38 4.86 17.85
C LYS A 71 -2.83 4.59 17.44
N GLY A 72 -3.06 3.60 16.62
CA GLY A 72 -4.41 3.28 16.16
C GLY A 72 -4.86 4.08 14.95
N ASP A 73 -4.00 4.96 14.42
CA ASP A 73 -4.33 5.71 13.22
C ASP A 73 -4.23 4.82 12.00
N ILE A 74 -5.09 5.07 11.03
CA ILE A 74 -5.11 4.32 9.78
C ILE A 74 -4.31 5.07 8.73
N TRP A 75 -3.47 4.34 7.99
CA TRP A 75 -2.73 4.91 6.88
C TRP A 75 -3.06 4.16 5.59
N MET A 76 -2.90 4.83 4.45
CA MET A 76 -3.16 4.24 3.15
C MET A 76 -2.25 4.89 2.12
N LEU A 77 -1.67 4.06 1.24
CA LEU A 77 -0.82 4.52 0.15
C LEU A 77 -1.30 3.85 -1.13
N CYS A 78 -1.41 4.62 -2.20
CA CYS A 78 -2.04 4.15 -3.42
C CYS A 78 -1.11 4.25 -4.62
N THR A 79 -1.38 3.39 -5.61
CA THR A 79 -0.78 3.51 -6.94
C THR A 79 -1.76 4.22 -7.85
N ASN A 80 -1.33 4.50 -9.07
CA ASN A 80 -2.23 5.10 -10.06
C ASN A 80 -3.36 4.15 -10.47
N GLU A 81 -3.25 2.86 -10.17
CA GLU A 81 -4.31 1.90 -10.43
C GLU A 81 -5.57 2.17 -9.61
N ILE A 82 -5.46 2.97 -8.53
CA ILE A 82 -6.63 3.31 -7.74
C ILE A 82 -7.69 4.04 -8.57
N HIS A 83 -7.28 4.70 -9.65
CA HIS A 83 -8.20 5.41 -10.53
C HIS A 83 -8.94 4.47 -11.48
N ASN A 84 -8.56 3.20 -11.51
CA ASN A 84 -9.19 2.18 -12.35
C ASN A 84 -10.08 1.23 -11.56
N THR A 85 -10.39 1.58 -10.34
CA THR A 85 -11.24 0.73 -9.48
C THR A 85 -12.68 1.21 -9.44
#